data_7d54d6ef7f5b8e168052f26fd4c7ee4c
#
_entry.id   7d54d6ef7f5b8e168052f26fd4c7ee4c
#
_cell.length_a   1.000
_cell.length_b   1.000
_cell.length_c   1.000
_cell.angle_alpha   90.00
_cell.angle_beta   90.00
_cell.angle_gamma   90.00
#
_symmetry.space_group_name_H-M   'P 1'
#
loop_
_entity.id
_entity.type
_entity.pdbx_description
1 polymer ?
#
loop_
_entity_poly.entity_id
_entity_poly.type
_entity_poly.pdbx_seq_one_letter_code
_entity_poly.pdbx_strand_id
1 'polypeptide(L)'
;MKAKDLKELLEQFNNVVKVEPLRPVTSFVEMFCTNGVFRIGCTNGYSKVVGTLLDDKELDNVVLDRTQLLKLLKLTTKENITLTKKDSYVEFKGNGKYKLEIQKDELGGDIALNLAMPKLENGIYYEIEEIKDIFNRNSIAVFDGDDHEQFKQYYSSDGIVVTTDSNVVCTTNGTLPAKGMSKDLVQMISKLPNNFSFAQVEQGVRINCEDMEIYVMQDAIDEFPIEMVSPFCSTSIFDSQITIDKSELMQAIKRQDLFIKSWQNHACLLTLEDNHARITNEDKNVEEDIECTVEGNKYSRLVFSTTKALSILRTLNPTITLYACNKCLGFQDSQSLYVLSLMEVADVLY
;
A
#
# COMPACT_ATOMS: atom_id res chain seq x y z
N MET A 1 25.69 -21.06 -1.23
CA MET A 1 24.94 -19.82 -0.85
C MET A 1 24.20 -20.02 0.46
N LYS A 2 23.86 -18.94 1.17
CA LYS A 2 23.03 -19.05 2.35
C LYS A 2 21.56 -19.25 1.95
N ALA A 3 20.90 -20.21 2.57
CA ALA A 3 19.47 -20.50 2.32
C ALA A 3 18.58 -19.32 2.67
N LYS A 4 18.93 -18.57 3.74
CA LYS A 4 18.22 -17.41 4.22
C LYS A 4 18.20 -16.29 3.18
N ASP A 5 19.36 -15.95 2.60
CA ASP A 5 19.50 -14.83 1.65
C ASP A 5 18.66 -15.09 0.38
N LEU A 6 18.73 -16.32 -0.16
CA LEU A 6 17.92 -16.71 -1.31
C LEU A 6 16.41 -16.72 -0.98
N LYS A 7 16.03 -17.17 0.22
CA LYS A 7 14.63 -17.17 0.66
C LYS A 7 14.07 -15.74 0.77
N GLU A 8 14.79 -14.85 1.46
CA GLU A 8 14.39 -13.45 1.65
C GLU A 8 14.25 -12.74 0.31
N LEU A 9 15.19 -12.92 -0.60
CA LEU A 9 15.14 -12.36 -1.93
C LEU A 9 13.90 -12.83 -2.72
N LEU A 10 13.59 -14.14 -2.71
CA LEU A 10 12.40 -14.68 -3.37
C LEU A 10 11.10 -14.24 -2.73
N GLU A 11 11.09 -14.02 -1.42
CA GLU A 11 9.94 -13.43 -0.71
C GLU A 11 9.71 -11.96 -1.15
N GLN A 12 10.77 -11.18 -1.33
CA GLN A 12 10.68 -9.83 -1.89
C GLN A 12 10.17 -9.83 -3.33
N PHE A 13 10.57 -10.80 -4.14
CA PHE A 13 10.07 -10.94 -5.51
C PHE A 13 8.54 -11.09 -5.57
N ASN A 14 7.92 -11.74 -4.57
CA ASN A 14 6.46 -11.86 -4.49
C ASN A 14 5.74 -10.52 -4.26
N ASN A 15 6.44 -9.50 -3.72
CA ASN A 15 5.89 -8.17 -3.55
C ASN A 15 5.85 -7.40 -4.88
N VAL A 16 6.73 -7.74 -5.83
CA VAL A 16 6.84 -7.09 -7.15
C VAL A 16 6.09 -7.86 -8.23
N VAL A 17 6.31 -9.16 -8.30
CA VAL A 17 5.73 -10.05 -9.31
C VAL A 17 4.83 -11.06 -8.62
N LYS A 18 3.52 -10.80 -8.59
CA LYS A 18 2.52 -11.75 -8.06
C LYS A 18 2.44 -12.98 -8.96
N VAL A 19 2.27 -14.16 -8.35
CA VAL A 19 2.01 -15.40 -9.09
C VAL A 19 0.54 -15.41 -9.53
N GLU A 20 0.32 -15.53 -10.82
CA GLU A 20 -1.01 -15.62 -11.42
C GLU A 20 -1.27 -17.03 -11.93
N PRO A 21 -2.31 -17.75 -11.43
CA PRO A 21 -2.57 -19.14 -11.82
C PRO A 21 -2.76 -19.35 -13.33
N LEU A 22 -3.30 -18.34 -14.02
CA LEU A 22 -3.57 -18.40 -15.46
C LEU A 22 -2.35 -18.04 -16.33
N ARG A 23 -1.25 -17.63 -15.71
CA ARG A 23 0.00 -17.24 -16.42
C ARG A 23 1.19 -17.96 -15.79
N PRO A 24 1.50 -19.18 -16.23
CA PRO A 24 2.57 -20.01 -15.64
C PRO A 24 3.93 -19.31 -15.54
N VAL A 25 4.27 -18.44 -16.49
CA VAL A 25 5.52 -17.67 -16.49
C VAL A 25 5.70 -16.83 -15.22
N THR A 26 4.64 -16.42 -14.57
CA THR A 26 4.69 -15.63 -13.33
C THR A 26 5.16 -16.46 -12.12
N SER A 27 5.09 -17.79 -12.21
CA SER A 27 5.61 -18.70 -11.20
C SER A 27 7.09 -19.07 -11.42
N PHE A 28 7.70 -18.62 -12.51
CA PHE A 28 9.07 -18.96 -12.85
C PHE A 28 10.07 -17.95 -12.29
N VAL A 29 11.27 -18.45 -12.08
CA VAL A 29 12.45 -17.67 -11.71
C VAL A 29 13.63 -18.14 -12.56
N GLU A 30 14.32 -17.19 -13.19
CA GLU A 30 15.53 -17.45 -13.96
C GLU A 30 16.75 -17.13 -13.11
N MET A 31 17.68 -18.09 -13.08
CA MET A 31 18.99 -17.94 -12.45
C MET A 31 20.05 -17.88 -13.55
N PHE A 32 20.92 -16.89 -13.47
CA PHE A 32 21.92 -16.67 -14.49
C PHE A 32 23.18 -15.99 -13.93
N CYS A 33 24.29 -16.12 -14.64
CA CYS A 33 25.55 -15.45 -14.32
C CYS A 33 25.86 -14.39 -15.38
N THR A 34 26.10 -13.15 -14.96
CA THR A 34 26.52 -12.08 -15.86
C THR A 34 27.74 -11.39 -15.29
N ASN A 35 28.84 -11.37 -16.06
CA ASN A 35 30.13 -10.79 -15.64
C ASN A 35 30.66 -11.32 -14.30
N GLY A 36 30.45 -12.62 -14.02
CA GLY A 36 30.86 -13.25 -12.76
C GLY A 36 29.96 -12.96 -11.56
N VAL A 37 28.86 -12.25 -11.77
CA VAL A 37 27.86 -11.97 -10.73
C VAL A 37 26.68 -12.92 -10.91
N PHE A 38 26.35 -13.66 -9.85
CA PHE A 38 25.16 -14.53 -9.83
C PHE A 38 23.92 -13.72 -9.59
N ARG A 39 22.98 -13.83 -10.50
CA ARG A 39 21.70 -13.10 -10.48
C ARG A 39 20.53 -14.06 -10.56
N ILE A 40 19.41 -13.59 -10.07
CA ILE A 40 18.13 -14.29 -10.11
C ILE A 40 17.02 -13.28 -10.41
N GLY A 41 16.04 -13.65 -11.24
CA GLY A 41 14.97 -12.72 -11.57
C GLY A 41 13.67 -13.39 -11.99
N CYS A 42 12.60 -12.66 -11.97
CA CYS A 42 11.29 -13.09 -12.46
C CYS A 42 10.51 -11.92 -13.09
N THR A 43 9.45 -12.25 -13.83
CA THR A 43 8.60 -11.28 -14.52
C THR A 43 7.17 -11.81 -14.67
N ASN A 44 6.23 -10.88 -14.82
CA ASN A 44 4.86 -11.16 -15.30
C ASN A 44 4.56 -10.50 -16.65
N GLY A 45 5.60 -10.01 -17.34
CA GLY A 45 5.47 -9.26 -18.58
C GLY A 45 5.38 -7.74 -18.37
N TYR A 46 4.75 -7.27 -17.28
CA TYR A 46 4.60 -5.86 -16.93
C TYR A 46 5.64 -5.41 -15.89
N SER A 47 5.93 -6.27 -14.95
CA SER A 47 6.92 -6.02 -13.91
C SER A 47 8.06 -7.03 -14.03
N LYS A 48 9.27 -6.57 -13.74
CA LYS A 48 10.48 -7.39 -13.68
C LYS A 48 11.21 -7.09 -12.39
N VAL A 49 11.77 -8.10 -11.78
CA VAL A 49 12.69 -7.96 -10.65
C VAL A 49 13.88 -8.85 -10.84
N VAL A 50 15.07 -8.30 -10.62
CA VAL A 50 16.34 -9.01 -10.65
C VAL A 50 17.06 -8.73 -9.34
N GLY A 51 17.47 -9.77 -8.65
CA GLY A 51 18.30 -9.68 -7.45
C GLY A 51 19.70 -10.18 -7.71
N THR A 52 20.65 -9.67 -6.94
CA THR A 52 22.05 -10.10 -6.94
C THR A 52 22.31 -10.97 -5.72
N LEU A 53 22.89 -12.14 -5.93
CA LEU A 53 23.34 -13.02 -4.87
C LEU A 53 24.87 -13.07 -4.90
N LEU A 54 25.51 -12.83 -3.75
CA LEU A 54 26.95 -12.95 -3.58
C LEU A 54 27.32 -14.45 -3.49
N ASP A 55 27.50 -15.10 -4.65
CA ASP A 55 27.97 -16.48 -4.74
C ASP A 55 28.77 -16.65 -6.05
N ASP A 56 29.92 -17.34 -5.99
CA ASP A 56 30.82 -17.58 -7.12
C ASP A 56 30.39 -18.73 -8.05
N LYS A 57 29.17 -19.26 -7.88
CA LYS A 57 28.69 -20.42 -8.62
C LYS A 57 28.00 -20.03 -9.90
N GLU A 58 28.51 -20.51 -11.01
CA GLU A 58 27.86 -20.39 -12.31
C GLU A 58 26.73 -21.40 -12.44
N LEU A 59 25.51 -20.87 -12.52
CA LEU A 59 24.32 -21.58 -12.99
C LEU A 59 23.93 -20.94 -14.32
N ASP A 60 24.33 -21.57 -15.41
CA ASP A 60 24.01 -21.09 -16.77
C ASP A 60 22.51 -21.13 -17.00
N ASN A 61 21.91 -20.00 -17.24
CA ASN A 61 20.50 -19.76 -17.63
C ASN A 61 19.55 -20.93 -17.29
N VAL A 62 19.12 -20.98 -16.03
CA VAL A 62 18.25 -22.02 -15.52
C VAL A 62 16.95 -21.40 -15.06
N VAL A 63 15.83 -21.86 -15.59
CA VAL A 63 14.48 -21.46 -15.15
C VAL A 63 13.88 -22.54 -14.27
N LEU A 64 13.46 -22.15 -13.06
CA LEU A 64 12.86 -23.03 -12.06
C LEU A 64 11.49 -22.53 -11.65
N ASP A 65 10.66 -23.43 -11.09
CA ASP A 65 9.43 -23.01 -10.39
C ASP A 65 9.80 -22.29 -9.08
N ARG A 66 9.50 -20.98 -9.03
CA ARG A 66 9.76 -20.12 -7.88
C ARG A 66 8.98 -20.56 -6.64
N THR A 67 7.75 -21.00 -6.83
CA THR A 67 6.88 -21.42 -5.72
C THR A 67 7.41 -22.69 -5.08
N GLN A 68 7.86 -23.66 -5.89
CA GLN A 68 8.46 -24.90 -5.40
C GLN A 68 9.78 -24.62 -4.68
N LEU A 69 10.65 -23.80 -5.29
CA LEU A 69 11.94 -23.43 -4.70
C LEU A 69 11.74 -22.72 -3.36
N LEU A 70 10.82 -21.75 -3.27
CA LEU A 70 10.53 -21.02 -2.04
C LEU A 70 9.96 -21.92 -0.95
N LYS A 71 9.05 -22.85 -1.28
CA LYS A 71 8.54 -23.86 -0.34
C LYS A 71 9.66 -24.73 0.22
N LEU A 72 10.58 -25.18 -0.63
CA LEU A 72 11.72 -25.99 -0.22
C LEU A 72 12.66 -25.21 0.70
N LEU A 73 12.95 -23.93 0.38
CA LEU A 73 13.76 -23.06 1.22
C LEU A 73 13.12 -22.81 2.59
N LYS A 74 11.79 -22.63 2.67
CA LYS A 74 11.07 -22.46 3.94
C LYS A 74 11.16 -23.67 4.87
N LEU A 75 11.31 -24.87 4.30
CA LEU A 75 11.48 -26.13 5.04
C LEU A 75 12.95 -26.49 5.29
N THR A 76 13.90 -25.73 4.73
CA THR A 76 15.32 -25.98 4.88
C THR A 76 15.84 -25.36 6.19
N THR A 77 16.42 -26.20 7.06
CA THR A 77 17.03 -25.79 8.32
C THR A 77 18.55 -25.59 8.23
N LYS A 78 19.17 -26.04 7.15
CA LYS A 78 20.60 -25.84 6.89
C LYS A 78 20.86 -24.40 6.51
N GLU A 79 21.89 -23.80 7.12
CA GLU A 79 22.32 -22.43 6.81
C GLU A 79 22.79 -22.30 5.35
N ASN A 80 23.60 -23.26 4.90
CA ASN A 80 24.17 -23.25 3.55
C ASN A 80 23.54 -24.33 2.69
N ILE A 81 23.23 -23.95 1.44
CA ILE A 81 22.73 -24.84 0.38
C ILE A 81 23.65 -24.80 -0.83
N THR A 82 23.53 -25.83 -1.65
CA THR A 82 24.25 -25.91 -2.95
C THR A 82 23.23 -26.17 -4.05
N LEU A 83 23.28 -25.40 -5.11
CA LEU A 83 22.57 -25.64 -6.36
C LEU A 83 23.56 -26.11 -7.41
N THR A 84 23.27 -27.21 -8.12
CA THR A 84 24.12 -27.73 -9.15
C THR A 84 23.26 -28.11 -10.35
N LYS A 85 23.51 -27.48 -11.52
CA LYS A 85 22.81 -27.80 -12.78
C LYS A 85 23.22 -29.20 -13.26
N LYS A 86 22.24 -29.95 -13.67
CA LYS A 86 22.31 -31.22 -14.39
C LYS A 86 21.58 -31.09 -15.73
N ASP A 87 21.57 -32.08 -16.54
CA ASP A 87 21.00 -32.02 -17.89
C ASP A 87 19.52 -31.56 -17.91
N SER A 88 18.67 -32.09 -17.00
CA SER A 88 17.23 -31.80 -16.98
C SER A 88 16.72 -31.24 -15.66
N TYR A 89 17.58 -31.09 -14.66
CA TYR A 89 17.18 -30.61 -13.33
C TYR A 89 18.31 -29.86 -12.63
N VAL A 90 17.99 -29.12 -11.61
CA VAL A 90 18.95 -28.58 -10.64
C VAL A 90 18.91 -29.43 -9.38
N GLU A 91 20.05 -29.98 -8.98
CA GLU A 91 20.21 -30.65 -7.69
C GLU A 91 20.32 -29.57 -6.59
N PHE A 92 19.32 -29.51 -5.73
CA PHE A 92 19.35 -28.73 -4.50
C PHE A 92 19.84 -29.59 -3.36
N LYS A 93 20.95 -29.22 -2.72
CA LYS A 93 21.47 -29.85 -1.50
C LYS A 93 21.28 -28.94 -0.30
N GLY A 94 20.45 -29.37 0.64
CA GLY A 94 20.19 -28.72 1.92
C GLY A 94 20.10 -29.77 3.02
N ASN A 95 18.93 -29.96 3.62
CA ASN A 95 18.69 -31.06 4.57
C ASN A 95 18.77 -32.43 3.91
N GLY A 96 18.55 -32.47 2.62
CA GLY A 96 18.65 -33.64 1.74
C GLY A 96 19.10 -33.25 0.35
N LYS A 97 18.90 -34.15 -0.61
CA LYS A 97 19.11 -33.88 -2.03
C LYS A 97 17.77 -33.91 -2.74
N TYR A 98 17.45 -32.83 -3.43
CA TYR A 98 16.18 -32.64 -4.12
C TYR A 98 16.48 -32.29 -5.60
N LYS A 99 15.60 -32.77 -6.49
CA LYS A 99 15.69 -32.47 -7.92
C LYS A 99 14.59 -31.42 -8.23
N LEU A 100 15.03 -30.26 -8.69
CA LEU A 100 14.14 -29.20 -9.18
C LEU A 100 14.17 -29.25 -10.70
N GLU A 101 13.06 -29.51 -11.34
CA GLU A 101 12.95 -29.60 -12.81
C GLU A 101 13.27 -28.25 -13.44
N ILE A 102 14.12 -28.25 -14.49
CA ILE A 102 14.34 -27.07 -15.33
C ILE A 102 13.11 -26.91 -16.22
N GLN A 103 12.49 -25.74 -16.14
CA GLN A 103 11.30 -25.43 -16.91
C GLN A 103 11.63 -25.28 -18.39
N LYS A 104 10.77 -25.82 -19.24
CA LYS A 104 10.88 -25.79 -20.70
C LYS A 104 9.59 -25.24 -21.30
N ASP A 105 9.66 -24.74 -22.52
CA ASP A 105 8.47 -24.38 -23.28
C ASP A 105 7.70 -25.65 -23.75
N GLU A 106 6.56 -25.44 -24.37
CA GLU A 106 5.70 -26.52 -24.88
C GLU A 106 6.40 -27.42 -25.94
N LEU A 107 7.45 -26.93 -26.58
CA LEU A 107 8.23 -27.63 -27.59
C LEU A 107 9.50 -28.26 -27.00
N GLY A 108 9.73 -28.14 -25.70
CA GLY A 108 10.91 -28.62 -24.99
C GLY A 108 12.14 -27.71 -25.12
N GLY A 109 11.94 -26.48 -25.63
CA GLY A 109 12.99 -25.46 -25.71
C GLY A 109 13.26 -24.77 -24.37
N ASP A 110 14.39 -24.08 -24.28
CA ASP A 110 14.73 -23.28 -23.08
C ASP A 110 13.86 -22.02 -23.00
N ILE A 111 13.30 -21.79 -21.83
CA ILE A 111 12.56 -20.58 -21.54
C ILE A 111 13.55 -19.46 -21.19
N ALA A 112 13.35 -18.26 -21.74
CA ALA A 112 14.04 -17.03 -21.36
C ALA A 112 13.02 -15.99 -20.86
N LEU A 113 13.21 -15.46 -19.66
CA LEU A 113 12.26 -14.53 -19.05
C LEU A 113 12.43 -13.08 -19.50
N ASN A 114 13.38 -12.77 -20.37
CA ASN A 114 13.68 -11.42 -20.84
C ASN A 114 13.78 -10.38 -19.69
N LEU A 115 14.74 -10.60 -18.81
CA LEU A 115 14.97 -9.80 -17.60
C LEU A 115 15.83 -8.54 -17.84
N ALA A 116 16.06 -8.16 -19.10
CA ALA A 116 16.78 -6.92 -19.40
C ALA A 116 16.05 -5.72 -18.79
N MET A 117 16.83 -4.90 -18.05
CA MET A 117 16.34 -3.72 -17.39
C MET A 117 16.66 -2.46 -18.22
N PRO A 118 15.75 -1.48 -18.32
CA PRO A 118 16.08 -0.15 -18.85
C PRO A 118 17.23 0.47 -18.06
N LYS A 119 18.03 1.33 -18.66
CA LYS A 119 19.07 2.05 -17.93
C LYS A 119 18.46 2.96 -16.86
N LEU A 120 19.05 2.97 -15.68
CA LEU A 120 18.72 3.93 -14.64
C LEU A 120 19.55 5.20 -14.91
N GLU A 121 18.92 6.22 -15.44
CA GLU A 121 19.50 7.53 -15.61
C GLU A 121 18.84 8.53 -14.65
N ASN A 122 19.64 9.33 -13.94
CA ASN A 122 19.16 10.36 -13.01
C ASN A 122 18.23 9.85 -11.89
N GLY A 123 18.52 8.68 -11.34
CA GLY A 123 17.76 8.14 -10.21
C GLY A 123 17.86 9.03 -8.98
N ILE A 124 16.72 9.37 -8.39
CA ILE A 124 16.62 10.13 -7.14
C ILE A 124 16.49 9.13 -5.98
N TYR A 125 17.21 9.40 -4.90
CA TYR A 125 17.20 8.58 -3.70
C TYR A 125 16.02 8.94 -2.78
N TYR A 126 15.37 7.93 -2.21
CA TYR A 126 14.25 8.06 -1.29
C TYR A 126 14.43 7.18 -0.05
N GLU A 127 13.99 7.69 1.09
CA GLU A 127 13.92 6.93 2.34
C GLU A 127 12.64 6.11 2.39
N ILE A 128 12.77 4.81 2.63
CA ILE A 128 11.65 3.88 2.61
C ILE A 128 10.63 4.17 3.73
N GLU A 129 11.08 4.64 4.88
CA GLU A 129 10.19 4.88 6.02
C GLU A 129 9.21 6.05 5.75
N GLU A 130 9.64 7.06 5.00
CA GLU A 130 8.75 8.15 4.56
C GLU A 130 7.62 7.61 3.67
N ILE A 131 7.97 6.76 2.70
CA ILE A 131 6.97 6.14 1.80
C ILE A 131 6.02 5.21 2.56
N LYS A 132 6.52 4.47 3.55
CA LYS A 132 5.70 3.62 4.42
C LYS A 132 4.71 4.44 5.24
N ASP A 133 5.14 5.56 5.81
CA ASP A 133 4.25 6.43 6.59
C ASP A 133 3.16 7.03 5.70
N ILE A 134 3.53 7.57 4.53
CA ILE A 134 2.59 8.06 3.53
C ILE A 134 1.60 6.96 3.13
N PHE A 135 2.08 5.75 2.82
CA PHE A 135 1.21 4.62 2.45
C PHE A 135 0.22 4.28 3.58
N ASN A 136 0.70 4.15 4.81
CA ASN A 136 -0.13 3.79 5.96
C ASN A 136 -1.22 4.83 6.21
N ARG A 137 -0.91 6.11 6.06
CA ARG A 137 -1.87 7.20 6.26
C ARG A 137 -2.86 7.31 5.10
N ASN A 138 -2.38 7.35 3.88
CA ASN A 138 -3.21 7.64 2.71
C ASN A 138 -4.02 6.43 2.21
N SER A 139 -3.60 5.20 2.49
CA SER A 139 -4.23 3.97 1.96
C SER A 139 -5.72 3.83 2.28
N ILE A 140 -6.19 4.42 3.38
CA ILE A 140 -7.61 4.37 3.78
C ILE A 140 -8.51 5.26 2.91
N ALA A 141 -7.92 6.23 2.22
CA ALA A 141 -8.60 7.16 1.33
C ALA A 141 -8.24 6.93 -0.15
N VAL A 142 -7.77 5.75 -0.52
CA VAL A 142 -7.57 5.36 -1.92
C VAL A 142 -8.73 4.48 -2.34
N PHE A 143 -9.33 4.79 -3.50
CA PHE A 143 -10.44 4.03 -4.02
C PHE A 143 -10.06 2.57 -4.33
N ASP A 144 -10.94 1.61 -4.03
CA ASP A 144 -10.68 0.17 -4.16
C ASP A 144 -11.73 -0.55 -5.02
N GLY A 145 -12.65 0.19 -5.65
CA GLY A 145 -13.66 -0.35 -6.56
C GLY A 145 -13.15 -0.48 -8.00
N ASP A 146 -14.00 -0.98 -8.90
CA ASP A 146 -13.68 -1.10 -10.32
C ASP A 146 -13.91 0.19 -11.11
N ASP A 147 -14.73 1.10 -10.56
CA ASP A 147 -14.99 2.42 -11.13
C ASP A 147 -13.98 3.46 -10.65
N HIS A 148 -13.96 4.65 -11.25
CA HIS A 148 -13.17 5.80 -10.79
C HIS A 148 -11.66 5.57 -10.73
N GLU A 149 -11.05 5.11 -11.82
CA GLU A 149 -9.61 4.86 -11.95
C GLU A 149 -8.76 6.06 -11.50
N GLN A 150 -9.22 7.30 -11.72
CA GLN A 150 -8.55 8.52 -11.30
C GLN A 150 -8.36 8.62 -9.78
N PHE A 151 -9.11 7.88 -8.97
CA PHE A 151 -8.97 7.85 -7.51
C PHE A 151 -8.14 6.67 -6.97
N LYS A 152 -7.67 5.78 -7.86
CA LYS A 152 -6.77 4.66 -7.50
C LYS A 152 -5.31 5.06 -7.46
N GLN A 153 -5.02 6.31 -7.18
CA GLN A 153 -3.66 6.83 -7.17
C GLN A 153 -3.39 7.76 -5.99
N TYR A 154 -2.12 7.95 -5.74
CA TYR A 154 -1.56 8.94 -4.84
C TYR A 154 -1.09 10.13 -5.67
N TYR A 155 -1.62 11.30 -5.41
CA TYR A 155 -1.18 12.53 -6.05
C TYR A 155 -0.22 13.27 -5.13
N SER A 156 0.98 13.62 -5.63
CA SER A 156 2.02 14.31 -4.87
C SER A 156 2.37 15.63 -5.53
N SER A 157 2.25 16.74 -4.80
CA SER A 157 2.64 18.07 -5.23
C SER A 157 2.95 18.97 -4.03
N ASP A 158 3.94 19.83 -4.16
CA ASP A 158 4.26 20.89 -3.21
C ASP A 158 4.46 20.42 -1.76
N GLY A 159 5.06 19.22 -1.59
CA GLY A 159 5.36 18.65 -0.27
C GLY A 159 4.17 18.02 0.42
N ILE A 160 3.07 17.77 -0.29
CA ILE A 160 1.91 17.03 0.20
C ILE A 160 1.57 15.87 -0.71
N VAL A 161 0.97 14.84 -0.12
CA VAL A 161 0.37 13.70 -0.83
C VAL A 161 -1.12 13.67 -0.56
N VAL A 162 -1.90 13.62 -1.62
CA VAL A 162 -3.37 13.64 -1.58
C VAL A 162 -3.92 12.34 -2.15
N THR A 163 -4.90 11.77 -1.46
CA THR A 163 -5.70 10.62 -1.92
C THR A 163 -7.17 10.84 -1.63
N THR A 164 -8.05 10.22 -2.39
CA THR A 164 -9.49 10.22 -2.11
C THR A 164 -10.17 8.96 -2.61
N ASP A 165 -11.17 8.50 -1.86
CA ASP A 165 -12.10 7.45 -2.27
C ASP A 165 -13.52 8.01 -2.56
N SER A 166 -13.63 9.31 -2.81
CA SER A 166 -14.85 10.13 -2.94
C SER A 166 -15.59 10.44 -1.63
N ASN A 167 -15.40 9.67 -0.58
CA ASN A 167 -16.01 9.91 0.74
C ASN A 167 -15.01 10.47 1.76
N VAL A 168 -13.75 10.14 1.58
CA VAL A 168 -12.64 10.63 2.40
C VAL A 168 -11.60 11.26 1.51
N VAL A 169 -11.13 12.45 1.86
CA VAL A 169 -9.92 13.05 1.32
C VAL A 169 -8.85 12.97 2.41
N CYS A 170 -7.70 12.44 2.08
CA CYS A 170 -6.52 12.46 2.95
C CYS A 170 -5.44 13.32 2.33
N THR A 171 -4.91 14.26 3.12
CA THR A 171 -3.74 15.06 2.79
C THR A 171 -2.67 14.79 3.83
N THR A 172 -1.49 14.33 3.40
CA THR A 172 -0.37 13.99 4.29
C THR A 172 0.86 14.80 3.88
N ASN A 173 1.61 15.32 4.84
CA ASN A 173 2.90 15.94 4.57
C ASN A 173 3.89 14.89 4.08
N GLY A 174 4.60 15.18 3.00
CA GLY A 174 5.60 14.29 2.42
C GLY A 174 5.63 14.40 0.90
N THR A 175 6.53 13.63 0.29
CA THR A 175 6.74 13.65 -1.16
C THR A 175 6.87 12.24 -1.69
N LEU A 176 6.20 11.96 -2.81
CA LEU A 176 6.36 10.72 -3.56
C LEU A 176 7.31 10.92 -4.75
N PRO A 177 7.92 9.83 -5.25
CA PRO A 177 8.85 9.88 -6.38
C PRO A 177 8.28 10.44 -7.68
N ALA A 178 6.96 10.41 -7.86
CA ALA A 178 6.29 10.97 -9.02
C ALA A 178 4.98 11.67 -8.62
N LYS A 179 4.54 12.61 -9.45
CA LYS A 179 3.34 13.41 -9.22
C LYS A 179 2.07 12.56 -9.08
N GLY A 180 1.93 11.53 -9.91
CA GLY A 180 0.88 10.51 -9.83
C GLY A 180 1.50 9.13 -9.72
N MET A 181 1.09 8.36 -8.74
CA MET A 181 1.54 6.98 -8.56
C MET A 181 0.35 6.08 -8.28
N SER A 182 0.24 4.98 -9.02
CA SER A 182 -0.83 4.02 -8.80
C SER A 182 -0.77 3.40 -7.39
N LYS A 183 -1.92 3.02 -6.87
CA LYS A 183 -2.06 2.32 -5.59
C LYS A 183 -1.11 1.11 -5.50
N ASP A 184 -1.08 0.29 -6.55
CA ASP A 184 -0.25 -0.92 -6.58
C ASP A 184 1.24 -0.61 -6.53
N LEU A 185 1.69 0.45 -7.22
CA LEU A 185 3.09 0.86 -7.20
C LEU A 185 3.52 1.37 -5.82
N VAL A 186 2.72 2.24 -5.19
CA VAL A 186 3.03 2.73 -3.83
C VAL A 186 3.00 1.59 -2.82
N GLN A 187 2.02 0.69 -2.91
CA GLN A 187 1.96 -0.51 -2.07
C GLN A 187 3.17 -1.44 -2.28
N MET A 188 3.63 -1.60 -3.50
CA MET A 188 4.82 -2.40 -3.80
C MET A 188 6.07 -1.74 -3.19
N ILE A 189 6.26 -0.44 -3.41
CA ILE A 189 7.40 0.31 -2.86
C ILE A 189 7.38 0.25 -1.32
N SER A 190 6.25 0.44 -0.67
CA SER A 190 6.15 0.40 0.80
C SER A 190 6.59 -0.93 1.43
N LYS A 191 6.70 -1.99 0.65
CA LYS A 191 7.17 -3.31 1.07
C LYS A 191 8.64 -3.59 0.78
N LEU A 192 9.35 -2.63 0.18
CA LEU A 192 10.79 -2.78 -0.03
C LEU A 192 11.54 -2.85 1.31
N PRO A 193 12.64 -3.62 1.39
CA PRO A 193 13.36 -3.80 2.65
C PRO A 193 14.17 -2.57 3.06
N ASN A 194 14.65 -1.79 2.10
CA ASN A 194 15.62 -0.72 2.27
C ASN A 194 15.28 0.51 1.44
N ASN A 195 16.01 1.60 1.69
CA ASN A 195 15.98 2.80 0.88
C ASN A 195 16.30 2.48 -0.59
N PHE A 196 15.83 3.31 -1.51
CA PHE A 196 15.88 3.00 -2.94
C PHE A 196 16.15 4.25 -3.78
N SER A 197 16.64 4.03 -5.00
CA SER A 197 16.66 5.05 -6.05
C SER A 197 15.53 4.80 -7.04
N PHE A 198 14.86 5.86 -7.45
CA PHE A 198 13.73 5.84 -8.37
C PHE A 198 14.02 6.70 -9.60
N ALA A 199 13.67 6.21 -10.78
CA ALA A 199 13.67 7.00 -12.00
C ALA A 199 12.49 6.61 -12.89
N GLN A 200 11.88 7.62 -13.53
CA GLN A 200 10.97 7.39 -14.64
C GLN A 200 11.77 7.00 -15.88
N VAL A 201 11.28 6.02 -16.62
CA VAL A 201 11.84 5.53 -17.88
C VAL A 201 10.74 5.50 -18.95
N GLU A 202 11.09 5.28 -20.21
CA GLU A 202 10.18 5.46 -21.35
C GLU A 202 8.78 4.83 -21.23
N GLN A 203 8.66 3.66 -20.58
CA GLN A 203 7.39 2.94 -20.46
C GLN A 203 7.10 2.51 -19.02
N GLY A 204 7.60 3.23 -18.05
CA GLY A 204 7.37 2.85 -16.65
C GLY A 204 8.37 3.48 -15.70
N VAL A 205 8.65 2.76 -14.63
CA VAL A 205 9.56 3.19 -13.58
C VAL A 205 10.65 2.16 -13.32
N ARG A 206 11.83 2.63 -13.01
CA ARG A 206 12.96 1.84 -12.56
C ARG A 206 13.29 2.16 -11.11
N ILE A 207 13.44 1.13 -10.30
CA ILE A 207 13.76 1.22 -8.88
C ILE A 207 14.98 0.35 -8.60
N ASN A 208 15.97 0.89 -7.91
CA ASN A 208 17.11 0.13 -7.41
C ASN A 208 17.11 0.20 -5.88
N CYS A 209 17.10 -0.96 -5.25
CA CYS A 209 17.10 -1.12 -3.80
C CYS A 209 18.20 -2.14 -3.44
N GLU A 210 19.35 -1.67 -2.94
CA GLU A 210 20.52 -2.52 -2.60
C GLU A 210 20.82 -3.59 -3.66
N ASP A 211 20.43 -4.83 -3.36
CA ASP A 211 20.71 -6.01 -4.19
C ASP A 211 19.60 -6.28 -5.21
N MET A 212 18.60 -5.40 -5.34
CA MET A 212 17.47 -5.58 -6.26
C MET A 212 17.36 -4.45 -7.27
N GLU A 213 17.08 -4.85 -8.49
CA GLU A 213 16.67 -3.97 -9.59
C GLU A 213 15.24 -4.32 -9.98
N ILE A 214 14.36 -3.33 -10.00
CA ILE A 214 12.94 -3.50 -10.28
C ILE A 214 12.57 -2.60 -11.45
N TYR A 215 11.78 -3.14 -12.37
CA TYR A 215 11.10 -2.37 -13.40
C TYR A 215 9.60 -2.66 -13.33
N VAL A 216 8.81 -1.61 -13.38
CA VAL A 216 7.34 -1.70 -13.46
C VAL A 216 6.89 -0.88 -14.63
N MET A 217 6.25 -1.53 -15.60
CA MET A 217 5.54 -0.82 -16.67
C MET A 217 4.38 -0.07 -16.07
N GLN A 218 4.24 1.21 -16.42
CA GLN A 218 3.10 2.03 -16.04
C GLN A 218 2.30 2.34 -17.29
N ASP A 219 1.02 1.97 -17.26
CA ASP A 219 0.05 2.53 -18.18
C ASP A 219 -0.17 4.01 -17.87
N ALA A 220 -0.67 4.75 -18.83
CA ALA A 220 -1.08 6.13 -18.59
C ALA A 220 -2.14 6.13 -17.46
N ILE A 221 -1.82 6.83 -16.37
CA ILE A 221 -2.75 7.01 -15.25
C ILE A 221 -3.65 8.19 -15.62
N ASP A 222 -4.96 8.02 -15.45
CA ASP A 222 -5.92 9.11 -15.58
C ASP A 222 -5.53 10.29 -14.67
N GLU A 223 -5.73 11.50 -15.13
CA GLU A 223 -5.33 12.68 -14.38
C GLU A 223 -6.14 12.76 -13.07
N PHE A 224 -5.42 12.88 -11.94
CA PHE A 224 -6.05 13.05 -10.63
C PHE A 224 -6.82 14.39 -10.61
N PRO A 225 -8.11 14.39 -10.24
CA PRO A 225 -8.96 15.58 -10.30
C PRO A 225 -8.66 16.58 -9.17
N ILE A 226 -7.44 17.08 -9.13
CA ILE A 226 -6.95 17.92 -8.03
C ILE A 226 -7.78 19.20 -7.85
N GLU A 227 -8.30 19.78 -8.93
CA GLU A 227 -9.15 20.99 -8.83
C GLU A 227 -10.43 20.74 -8.02
N MET A 228 -11.02 19.53 -8.11
CA MET A 228 -12.20 19.16 -7.35
C MET A 228 -11.86 18.82 -5.90
N VAL A 229 -10.67 18.29 -5.64
CA VAL A 229 -10.24 17.78 -4.33
C VAL A 229 -9.54 18.86 -3.50
N SER A 230 -8.84 19.81 -4.14
CA SER A 230 -8.04 20.82 -3.46
C SER A 230 -8.77 21.67 -2.41
N PRO A 231 -10.07 22.00 -2.52
CA PRO A 231 -10.77 22.68 -1.44
C PRO A 231 -10.78 21.91 -0.12
N PHE A 232 -10.72 20.58 -0.19
CA PHE A 232 -10.72 19.69 0.97
C PHE A 232 -9.31 19.38 1.51
N CYS A 233 -8.27 19.95 0.92
CA CYS A 233 -6.89 19.74 1.36
C CYS A 233 -6.45 20.73 2.46
N SER A 234 -7.34 21.56 2.97
CA SER A 234 -7.04 22.54 4.02
C SER A 234 -8.20 22.66 5.02
N THR A 235 -7.88 23.20 6.18
CA THR A 235 -8.91 23.45 7.23
C THR A 235 -9.80 24.66 6.96
N SER A 236 -9.57 25.41 5.90
CA SER A 236 -10.30 26.64 5.57
C SER A 236 -11.78 26.46 5.24
N ILE A 237 -12.23 25.23 4.95
CA ILE A 237 -13.61 24.89 4.66
C ILE A 237 -14.46 24.72 5.93
N PHE A 238 -13.81 24.59 7.08
CA PHE A 238 -14.49 24.36 8.36
C PHE A 238 -14.75 25.67 9.08
N ASP A 239 -15.85 25.74 9.77
CA ASP A 239 -16.28 26.88 10.59
C ASP A 239 -16.31 26.55 12.08
N SER A 240 -15.89 25.34 12.45
CA SER A 240 -15.76 24.89 13.83
C SER A 240 -14.50 24.09 14.03
N GLN A 241 -13.82 24.33 15.16
CA GLN A 241 -12.68 23.57 15.63
C GLN A 241 -13.00 22.98 17.01
N ILE A 242 -12.69 21.71 17.19
CA ILE A 242 -13.01 20.95 18.39
C ILE A 242 -11.74 20.32 18.94
N THR A 243 -11.41 20.67 20.18
CA THR A 243 -10.35 20.01 20.94
C THR A 243 -10.96 18.89 21.77
N ILE A 244 -10.63 17.65 21.46
CA ILE A 244 -11.20 16.44 22.03
C ILE A 244 -10.15 15.37 22.26
N ASP A 245 -10.31 14.54 23.28
CA ASP A 245 -9.43 13.38 23.46
C ASP A 245 -9.73 12.31 22.40
N LYS A 246 -8.68 11.94 21.65
CA LYS A 246 -8.79 10.93 20.57
C LYS A 246 -9.26 9.59 21.10
N SER A 247 -8.75 9.16 22.26
CA SER A 247 -9.04 7.84 22.81
C SER A 247 -10.49 7.76 23.25
N GLU A 248 -11.00 8.80 23.91
CA GLU A 248 -12.41 8.89 24.33
C GLU A 248 -13.33 8.90 23.11
N LEU A 249 -13.06 9.74 22.11
CA LEU A 249 -13.81 9.76 20.85
C LEU A 249 -13.85 8.39 20.17
N MET A 250 -12.70 7.75 20.04
CA MET A 250 -12.60 6.45 19.39
C MET A 250 -13.36 5.36 20.18
N GLN A 251 -13.32 5.38 21.52
CA GLN A 251 -14.04 4.42 22.34
C GLN A 251 -15.56 4.66 22.29
N ALA A 252 -16.00 5.91 22.31
CA ALA A 252 -17.41 6.23 22.14
C ALA A 252 -17.95 5.72 20.81
N ILE A 253 -17.26 6.02 19.69
CA ILE A 253 -17.68 5.51 18.37
C ILE A 253 -17.71 3.97 18.35
N LYS A 254 -16.72 3.27 18.95
CA LYS A 254 -16.74 1.80 19.03
C LYS A 254 -17.93 1.27 19.84
N ARG A 255 -18.29 1.93 20.95
CA ARG A 255 -19.45 1.52 21.73
C ARG A 255 -20.75 1.74 20.97
N GLN A 256 -20.88 2.84 20.22
CA GLN A 256 -22.03 3.05 19.33
C GLN A 256 -22.14 1.93 18.29
N ASP A 257 -21.02 1.55 17.65
CA ASP A 257 -20.97 0.53 16.61
C ASP A 257 -21.44 -0.86 17.09
N LEU A 258 -21.33 -1.16 18.39
CA LEU A 258 -21.84 -2.41 18.98
C LEU A 258 -23.37 -2.53 18.94
N PHE A 259 -24.09 -1.42 18.86
CA PHE A 259 -25.54 -1.39 18.84
C PHE A 259 -26.14 -1.20 17.44
N ILE A 260 -25.27 -1.06 16.42
CA ILE A 260 -25.68 -0.99 15.02
C ILE A 260 -25.95 -2.41 14.53
N LYS A 261 -27.14 -2.64 13.98
CA LYS A 261 -27.50 -3.93 13.41
C LYS A 261 -26.81 -4.14 12.07
N SER A 262 -26.46 -5.36 11.73
CA SER A 262 -25.68 -5.73 10.51
C SER A 262 -26.31 -5.29 9.19
N TRP A 263 -27.60 -4.97 9.16
CA TRP A 263 -28.32 -4.47 7.99
C TRP A 263 -28.50 -2.95 7.98
N GLN A 264 -28.10 -2.26 9.04
CA GLN A 264 -28.13 -0.78 9.13
C GLN A 264 -26.83 -0.21 8.55
N ASN A 265 -26.90 1.05 8.13
CA ASN A 265 -25.69 1.82 7.82
C ASN A 265 -24.87 2.00 9.09
N HIS A 266 -23.55 1.82 9.00
CA HIS A 266 -22.64 2.08 10.12
C HIS A 266 -22.48 3.59 10.30
N ALA A 267 -23.49 4.25 10.89
CA ALA A 267 -23.55 5.68 11.06
C ALA A 267 -23.74 6.07 12.52
N CYS A 268 -23.11 7.18 12.91
CA CYS A 268 -23.34 7.89 14.17
C CYS A 268 -23.76 9.33 13.91
N LEU A 269 -24.50 9.87 14.87
CA LEU A 269 -24.87 11.26 14.94
C LEU A 269 -23.98 11.97 15.97
N LEU A 270 -23.34 13.05 15.55
CA LEU A 270 -22.57 13.94 16.41
C LEU A 270 -23.33 15.25 16.60
N THR A 271 -23.53 15.64 17.86
CA THR A 271 -24.03 16.95 18.28
C THR A 271 -22.89 17.69 18.99
N LEU A 272 -22.64 18.94 18.62
CA LEU A 272 -21.59 19.78 19.21
C LEU A 272 -22.21 20.90 20.06
N GLU A 273 -21.83 20.94 21.31
CA GLU A 273 -22.18 21.99 22.27
C GLU A 273 -20.90 22.63 22.84
N ASP A 274 -21.01 23.69 23.66
CA ASP A 274 -19.83 24.48 24.08
C ASP A 274 -18.69 23.63 24.69
N ASN A 275 -19.06 22.71 25.59
CA ASN A 275 -18.11 21.99 26.42
C ASN A 275 -18.18 20.46 26.25
N HIS A 276 -19.05 19.97 25.38
CA HIS A 276 -19.16 18.53 25.14
C HIS A 276 -19.64 18.22 23.71
N ALA A 277 -19.23 17.07 23.25
CA ALA A 277 -19.69 16.44 22.03
C ALA A 277 -20.54 15.23 22.39
N ARG A 278 -21.77 15.18 21.91
CA ARG A 278 -22.68 14.05 22.13
C ARG A 278 -22.70 13.16 20.92
N ILE A 279 -22.47 11.86 21.13
CA ILE A 279 -22.54 10.85 20.09
C ILE A 279 -23.72 9.93 20.36
N THR A 280 -24.56 9.74 19.34
CA THR A 280 -25.70 8.82 19.37
C THR A 280 -25.70 7.92 18.13
N ASN A 281 -26.29 6.74 18.23
CA ASN A 281 -26.58 5.92 17.05
C ASN A 281 -27.89 6.33 16.37
N GLU A 282 -28.20 5.77 15.20
CA GLU A 282 -29.43 6.08 14.43
C GLU A 282 -30.71 5.85 15.25
N ASP A 283 -30.77 4.75 16.00
CA ASP A 283 -31.94 4.38 16.81
C ASP A 283 -32.07 5.24 18.08
N LYS A 284 -31.08 6.10 18.39
CA LYS A 284 -30.99 6.93 19.60
C LYS A 284 -31.16 6.16 20.91
N ASN A 285 -30.80 4.89 20.92
CA ASN A 285 -30.87 4.03 22.10
C ASN A 285 -29.54 3.97 22.87
N VAL A 286 -28.49 4.58 22.34
CA VAL A 286 -27.20 4.79 23.00
C VAL A 286 -26.79 6.25 22.80
N GLU A 287 -26.44 6.89 23.89
CA GLU A 287 -26.04 8.30 23.94
C GLU A 287 -24.83 8.43 24.87
N GLU A 288 -23.79 9.12 24.40
CA GLU A 288 -22.58 9.38 25.17
C GLU A 288 -22.14 10.82 24.99
N ASP A 289 -21.81 11.48 26.10
CA ASP A 289 -21.20 12.79 26.13
C ASP A 289 -19.68 12.64 26.32
N ILE A 290 -18.92 13.38 25.53
CA ILE A 290 -17.45 13.46 25.60
C ILE A 290 -17.09 14.91 25.91
N GLU A 291 -16.26 15.13 26.91
CA GLU A 291 -15.73 16.46 27.21
C GLU A 291 -14.87 16.97 26.06
N CYS A 292 -15.15 18.18 25.61
CA CYS A 292 -14.40 18.85 24.57
C CYS A 292 -14.54 20.37 24.68
N THR A 293 -13.75 21.09 23.88
CA THR A 293 -13.93 22.52 23.69
C THR A 293 -14.28 22.77 22.23
N VAL A 294 -15.37 23.47 21.96
CA VAL A 294 -15.83 23.81 20.62
C VAL A 294 -15.64 25.32 20.40
N GLU A 295 -14.85 25.66 19.39
CA GLU A 295 -14.65 27.02 18.89
C GLU A 295 -15.35 27.16 17.54
N GLY A 296 -16.23 28.17 17.39
CA GLY A 296 -16.99 28.41 16.15
C GLY A 296 -18.47 27.98 16.24
N ASN A 297 -18.99 27.47 15.12
CA ASN A 297 -20.39 27.09 15.02
C ASN A 297 -20.72 25.81 15.79
N LYS A 298 -21.92 25.72 16.30
CA LYS A 298 -22.44 24.50 16.95
C LYS A 298 -23.33 23.75 15.97
N TYR A 299 -23.25 22.44 16.04
CA TYR A 299 -24.04 21.57 15.18
C TYR A 299 -24.88 20.60 15.98
N SER A 300 -26.17 20.56 15.68
CA SER A 300 -27.11 19.64 16.34
C SER A 300 -27.20 18.28 15.67
N ARG A 301 -26.63 18.13 14.44
CA ARG A 301 -26.79 16.91 13.68
C ARG A 301 -25.70 16.81 12.58
N LEU A 302 -24.63 16.07 12.86
CA LEU A 302 -23.62 15.71 11.90
C LEU A 302 -23.58 14.18 11.81
N VAL A 303 -24.04 13.60 10.71
CA VAL A 303 -24.10 12.15 10.54
C VAL A 303 -22.89 11.65 9.76
N PHE A 304 -22.17 10.69 10.30
CA PHE A 304 -20.93 10.20 9.69
C PHE A 304 -20.77 8.68 9.82
N SER A 305 -19.97 8.09 8.92
CA SER A 305 -19.65 6.67 8.94
C SER A 305 -18.71 6.33 10.11
N THR A 306 -19.16 5.44 11.02
CA THR A 306 -18.35 4.93 12.14
C THR A 306 -17.13 4.17 11.64
N THR A 307 -17.30 3.34 10.61
CA THR A 307 -16.22 2.54 10.01
C THR A 307 -15.11 3.42 9.44
N LYS A 308 -15.47 4.46 8.67
CA LYS A 308 -14.50 5.40 8.12
C LYS A 308 -13.82 6.21 9.20
N ALA A 309 -14.59 6.77 10.16
CA ALA A 309 -14.04 7.53 11.28
C ALA A 309 -13.08 6.70 12.13
N LEU A 310 -13.42 5.46 12.47
CA LEU A 310 -12.53 4.56 13.20
C LEU A 310 -11.26 4.21 12.42
N SER A 311 -11.34 4.05 11.10
CA SER A 311 -10.18 3.83 10.25
C SER A 311 -9.25 5.05 10.27
N ILE A 312 -9.79 6.26 10.13
CA ILE A 312 -9.05 7.52 10.25
C ILE A 312 -8.39 7.64 11.62
N LEU A 313 -9.15 7.49 12.69
CA LEU A 313 -8.64 7.63 14.06
C LEU A 313 -7.52 6.65 14.40
N ARG A 314 -7.49 5.46 13.79
CA ARG A 314 -6.40 4.48 14.00
C ARG A 314 -5.07 4.93 13.39
N THR A 315 -5.08 5.70 12.31
CA THR A 315 -3.86 6.16 11.63
C THR A 315 -3.27 7.43 12.23
N LEU A 316 -4.08 8.25 12.87
CA LEU A 316 -3.67 9.53 13.44
C LEU A 316 -2.79 9.36 14.68
N ASN A 317 -1.94 10.34 14.95
CA ASN A 317 -1.19 10.47 16.18
C ASN A 317 -2.12 10.64 17.42
N PRO A 318 -1.62 10.45 18.66
CA PRO A 318 -2.45 10.58 19.86
C PRO A 318 -3.15 11.94 20.01
N THR A 319 -2.49 13.02 19.62
CA THR A 319 -3.04 14.38 19.69
C THR A 319 -3.70 14.74 18.36
N ILE A 320 -4.98 15.05 18.41
CA ILE A 320 -5.76 15.43 17.23
C ILE A 320 -6.54 16.71 17.45
N THR A 321 -6.90 17.36 16.37
CA THR A 321 -7.92 18.38 16.29
C THR A 321 -9.04 17.89 15.38
N LEU A 322 -10.28 17.95 15.85
CA LEU A 322 -11.45 17.67 15.05
C LEU A 322 -11.98 19.00 14.49
N TYR A 323 -12.45 19.00 13.28
CA TYR A 323 -13.08 20.13 12.61
C TYR A 323 -14.47 19.74 12.11
N ALA A 324 -15.37 20.72 12.00
CA ALA A 324 -16.70 20.48 11.48
C ALA A 324 -17.19 21.61 10.57
N CYS A 325 -17.98 21.22 9.59
CA CYS A 325 -18.88 22.09 8.85
C CYS A 325 -20.15 21.29 8.49
N ASN A 326 -21.14 21.93 7.87
CA ASN A 326 -22.40 21.28 7.51
C ASN A 326 -22.30 20.16 6.46
N LYS A 327 -21.12 19.93 5.86
CA LYS A 327 -20.89 18.93 4.79
C LYS A 327 -19.88 17.86 5.15
N CYS A 328 -18.97 18.14 6.08
CA CYS A 328 -17.89 17.22 6.39
C CYS A 328 -17.33 17.41 7.80
N LEU A 329 -16.64 16.36 8.27
CA LEU A 329 -15.80 16.37 9.46
C LEU A 329 -14.33 16.31 9.05
N GLY A 330 -13.48 17.09 9.71
CA GLY A 330 -12.04 17.07 9.55
C GLY A 330 -11.37 16.43 10.76
N PHE A 331 -10.40 15.56 10.55
CA PHE A 331 -9.56 14.95 11.58
C PHE A 331 -8.11 15.25 11.25
N GLN A 332 -7.43 16.00 12.09
CA GLN A 332 -6.07 16.44 11.85
C GLN A 332 -5.12 16.05 12.98
N ASP A 333 -3.94 15.61 12.62
CA ASP A 333 -2.76 15.56 13.49
C ASP A 333 -1.63 16.44 12.91
N SER A 334 -0.40 16.31 13.42
CA SER A 334 0.75 17.06 12.94
C SER A 334 1.20 16.70 11.51
N GLN A 335 0.76 15.58 10.97
CA GLN A 335 1.21 15.05 9.68
C GLN A 335 0.13 15.01 8.61
N SER A 336 -1.13 14.80 9.01
CA SER A 336 -2.22 14.54 8.07
C SER A 336 -3.51 15.25 8.43
N LEU A 337 -4.25 15.62 7.41
CA LEU A 337 -5.65 16.04 7.49
C LEU A 337 -6.51 15.03 6.72
N TYR A 338 -7.54 14.51 7.38
CA TYR A 338 -8.59 13.70 6.76
C TYR A 338 -9.89 14.46 6.77
N VAL A 339 -10.54 14.52 5.63
CA VAL A 339 -11.87 15.15 5.48
C VAL A 339 -12.85 14.05 5.11
N LEU A 340 -13.78 13.77 6.02
CA LEU A 340 -14.82 12.76 5.88
C LEU A 340 -16.14 13.44 5.52
N SER A 341 -16.74 13.06 4.39
CA SER A 341 -18.07 13.52 3.99
C SER A 341 -19.13 13.07 4.98
N LEU A 342 -20.06 13.96 5.31
CA LEU A 342 -21.25 13.60 6.07
C LEU A 342 -22.19 12.76 5.22
N MET A 343 -22.92 11.87 5.88
CA MET A 343 -23.94 11.04 5.24
C MET A 343 -25.26 11.82 5.16
N GLU A 344 -25.86 11.80 3.97
CA GLU A 344 -27.28 12.17 3.86
C GLU A 344 -28.11 11.02 4.44
N VAL A 345 -28.63 11.22 5.63
CA VAL A 345 -29.70 10.37 6.12
C VAL A 345 -30.94 10.83 5.37
N ALA A 346 -31.44 10.02 4.45
CA ALA A 346 -32.80 10.16 3.99
C ALA A 346 -33.65 10.31 5.25
N ASP A 347 -34.40 11.40 5.36
CA ASP A 347 -35.26 11.65 6.52
C ASP A 347 -36.09 10.40 6.75
N VAL A 348 -35.62 9.49 7.60
CA VAL A 348 -36.47 8.53 8.24
C VAL A 348 -37.21 9.37 9.28
N LEU A 349 -38.15 10.10 8.73
CA LEU A 349 -39.27 10.62 9.51
C LEU A 349 -39.92 9.41 10.17
N TYR A 350 -39.69 9.31 11.49
CA TYR A 350 -40.76 8.93 12.42
C TYR A 350 -40.24 9.08 13.85
#